data_fa3ba7072a3067da17d76e335059abe3
#
_entry.id   fa3ba7072a3067da17d76e335059abe3
#
_cell.length_a   1.000
_cell.length_b   1.000
_cell.length_c   1.000
_cell.angle_alpha   90.00
_cell.angle_beta   90.00
_cell.angle_gamma   90.00
#
_symmetry.space_group_name_H-M   'P 1'
#
loop_
_entity.id
_entity.type
_entity.pdbx_description
1 polymer ?
#
loop_
_entity_poly.entity_id
_entity_poly.type
_entity_poly.pdbx_seq_one_letter_code
_entity_poly.pdbx_strand_id
1 'polypeptide(L)'
;MRHLLFRYLFLCCLCCGLGKIFAAGKVVSWQVPKGVELNDDFTVRIRPAEKTNWVSVPAYLVNVDEVRGTKHHVEHASMATFDFSEKVEIAVTYNKGKIDSARVRPLSYDIPFTIEGNTLQFSLEKPANLSVEVNGDIFHNLHLFANPLDTFEVDKKNPDLIYFGPGIHHFEGGEFRIPSGKTVYVAGGAVMMGRMLIENVHDVKLLGRGIIDPSVKMGIRIANSRNVYVEGLMATQCATGGSDSVTIRNVKVISYFGWGDGMNVFSSRNVLFDRVFCRTSDDCTTVYGTRLGFEGPSSNITMQNSTLWADVAHPIFIGIHGNVDKPEILENLNYVNIDILDHKEKQLNYQGCLAINAGDENLIRNVRFEDIRIENFRQGQLVNLRIFFNEKYCKAPGRGIENVVFKNVSYAGNRAEISVIEGYDAQRKVRNIRFENLRINGQIISDDMPGKPKWYHTGDMARIYVGPHVEGVSFLNTFEK
;
A
#
# COMPACT_ATOMS: atom_id res chain seq x y z
N MET A 1 -51.07 -61.55 -43.64
CA MET A 1 -49.80 -62.24 -43.38
C MET A 1 -48.81 -61.25 -42.81
N ARG A 2 -48.30 -61.59 -41.63
CA ARG A 2 -47.21 -61.00 -40.84
C ARG A 2 -47.41 -59.61 -40.23
N HIS A 3 -47.69 -59.66 -38.95
CA HIS A 3 -47.59 -58.60 -37.94
C HIS A 3 -46.16 -58.19 -37.72
N LEU A 4 -45.90 -56.85 -37.55
CA LEU A 4 -44.69 -56.33 -36.90
C LEU A 4 -45.13 -55.40 -35.79
N LEU A 5 -44.91 -55.84 -34.54
CA LEU A 5 -45.06 -55.07 -33.31
C LEU A 5 -43.87 -54.09 -33.21
N PHE A 6 -44.14 -52.79 -33.07
CA PHE A 6 -43.19 -51.79 -32.62
C PHE A 6 -43.31 -51.64 -31.10
N ARG A 7 -42.26 -52.04 -30.40
CA ARG A 7 -42.07 -51.75 -28.97
C ARG A 7 -41.48 -50.37 -28.84
N TYR A 8 -42.19 -49.43 -28.20
CA TYR A 8 -41.67 -48.19 -27.73
C TYR A 8 -40.85 -48.40 -26.45
N LEU A 9 -39.55 -48.15 -26.50
CA LEU A 9 -38.68 -48.08 -25.36
C LEU A 9 -38.73 -46.66 -24.82
N PHE A 10 -39.33 -46.43 -23.65
CA PHE A 10 -39.27 -45.18 -22.91
C PHE A 10 -37.87 -45.06 -22.28
N LEU A 11 -37.01 -44.18 -22.82
CA LEU A 11 -35.75 -43.86 -22.23
C LEU A 11 -35.99 -42.72 -21.24
N CYS A 12 -36.05 -43.07 -19.92
CA CYS A 12 -36.07 -42.13 -18.84
C CYS A 12 -34.69 -41.48 -18.72
N CYS A 13 -34.54 -40.25 -19.23
CA CYS A 13 -33.36 -39.43 -18.96
C CYS A 13 -33.44 -39.00 -17.50
N LEU A 14 -32.72 -39.68 -16.61
CA LEU A 14 -32.34 -39.13 -15.31
C LEU A 14 -31.33 -37.97 -15.56
N CYS A 15 -31.83 -36.75 -15.56
CA CYS A 15 -31.00 -35.59 -15.36
C CYS A 15 -30.47 -35.59 -13.91
N CYS A 16 -29.34 -36.27 -13.70
CA CYS A 16 -28.53 -36.01 -12.52
C CYS A 16 -28.02 -34.58 -12.60
N GLY A 17 -28.71 -33.66 -11.95
CA GLY A 17 -28.20 -32.34 -11.65
C GLY A 17 -26.91 -32.49 -10.83
N LEU A 18 -25.78 -32.33 -11.48
CA LEU A 18 -24.50 -32.08 -10.80
C LEU A 18 -24.62 -30.75 -10.05
N GLY A 19 -25.19 -30.83 -8.84
CA GLY A 19 -25.06 -29.75 -7.87
C GLY A 19 -23.56 -29.53 -7.67
N LYS A 20 -23.07 -28.33 -8.03
CA LYS A 20 -21.75 -27.89 -7.64
C LYS A 20 -21.72 -27.97 -6.10
N ILE A 21 -21.03 -28.95 -5.56
CA ILE A 21 -20.67 -28.99 -4.14
C ILE A 21 -19.67 -27.85 -3.99
N PHE A 22 -20.15 -26.68 -3.58
CA PHE A 22 -19.28 -25.60 -3.13
C PHE A 22 -18.58 -26.12 -1.86
N ALA A 23 -17.27 -26.20 -1.89
CA ALA A 23 -16.51 -26.46 -0.68
C ALA A 23 -16.88 -25.35 0.33
N ALA A 24 -17.23 -25.73 1.57
CA ALA A 24 -17.58 -24.73 2.58
C ALA A 24 -16.42 -23.78 2.80
N GLY A 25 -16.66 -22.47 2.80
CA GLY A 25 -15.66 -21.44 3.01
C GLY A 25 -14.77 -21.73 4.22
N LYS A 26 -13.48 -21.43 4.10
CA LYS A 26 -12.47 -21.65 5.14
C LYS A 26 -11.99 -20.32 5.69
N VAL A 27 -11.83 -20.25 7.02
CA VAL A 27 -11.14 -19.16 7.72
C VAL A 27 -9.97 -19.72 8.52
N VAL A 28 -8.86 -18.97 8.57
CA VAL A 28 -7.68 -19.36 9.34
C VAL A 28 -7.24 -18.17 10.18
N SER A 29 -7.09 -18.40 11.47
CA SER A 29 -6.54 -17.47 12.46
C SER A 29 -5.46 -18.20 13.26
N TRP A 30 -4.51 -17.46 13.81
CA TRP A 30 -3.33 -18.04 14.47
C TRP A 30 -3.32 -17.69 15.95
N GLN A 31 -2.80 -18.60 16.76
CA GLN A 31 -2.54 -18.34 18.17
C GLN A 31 -1.38 -17.38 18.34
N VAL A 32 -1.50 -16.50 19.32
CA VAL A 32 -0.44 -15.53 19.66
C VAL A 32 0.56 -16.21 20.60
N PRO A 33 1.86 -16.13 20.33
CA PRO A 33 2.87 -16.64 21.25
C PRO A 33 2.82 -15.90 22.60
N LYS A 34 3.08 -16.63 23.68
CA LYS A 34 3.17 -16.03 25.01
C LYS A 34 4.26 -14.96 25.05
N GLY A 35 3.95 -13.77 25.53
CA GLY A 35 4.87 -12.63 25.63
C GLY A 35 4.74 -11.61 24.51
N VAL A 36 3.89 -11.86 23.50
CA VAL A 36 3.53 -10.85 22.50
C VAL A 36 2.35 -10.01 23.03
N GLU A 37 2.45 -8.70 22.89
CA GLU A 37 1.46 -7.76 23.39
C GLU A 37 0.21 -7.72 22.51
N LEU A 38 -0.95 -7.74 23.16
CA LEU A 38 -2.26 -7.57 22.55
C LEU A 38 -2.87 -6.24 22.96
N ASN A 39 -3.70 -5.69 22.09
CA ASN A 39 -4.51 -4.51 22.39
C ASN A 39 -5.96 -4.93 22.65
N ASP A 40 -6.52 -4.52 23.77
CA ASP A 40 -7.88 -4.88 24.19
C ASP A 40 -8.96 -3.89 23.72
N ASP A 41 -8.61 -2.88 22.91
CA ASP A 41 -9.57 -1.90 22.39
C ASP A 41 -10.65 -2.54 21.53
N PHE A 42 -10.31 -3.65 20.84
CA PHE A 42 -11.23 -4.37 19.98
C PHE A 42 -11.22 -5.89 20.22
N THR A 43 -12.41 -6.48 20.15
CA THR A 43 -12.58 -7.93 20.03
C THR A 43 -13.04 -8.26 18.62
N VAL A 44 -12.25 -9.07 17.89
CA VAL A 44 -12.54 -9.43 16.51
C VAL A 44 -12.94 -10.89 16.41
N ARG A 45 -14.06 -11.16 15.73
CA ARG A 45 -14.56 -12.51 15.45
C ARG A 45 -14.91 -12.61 13.97
N ILE A 46 -14.63 -13.77 13.39
CA ILE A 46 -14.92 -14.06 11.98
C ILE A 46 -15.62 -15.41 11.85
N ARG A 47 -16.39 -15.57 10.78
CA ARG A 47 -16.93 -16.89 10.39
C ARG A 47 -17.17 -16.94 8.88
N PRO A 48 -17.06 -18.12 8.23
CA PRO A 48 -17.62 -18.29 6.89
C PRO A 48 -19.11 -17.98 6.90
N ALA A 49 -19.64 -17.30 5.89
CA ALA A 49 -21.03 -16.82 5.88
C ALA A 49 -22.08 -17.95 6.08
N GLU A 50 -21.77 -19.17 5.69
CA GLU A 50 -22.64 -20.34 5.82
C GLU A 50 -22.45 -21.13 7.15
N LYS A 51 -21.59 -20.65 8.05
CA LYS A 51 -21.28 -21.30 9.32
C LYS A 51 -21.85 -20.52 10.51
N THR A 52 -22.18 -21.24 11.57
CA THR A 52 -22.70 -20.63 12.81
C THR A 52 -21.60 -20.29 13.82
N ASN A 53 -20.48 -21.01 13.77
CA ASN A 53 -19.42 -20.88 14.78
C ASN A 53 -18.46 -19.73 14.43
N TRP A 54 -18.33 -18.80 15.36
CA TRP A 54 -17.37 -17.71 15.31
C TRP A 54 -15.98 -18.17 15.74
N VAL A 55 -14.96 -17.70 15.02
CA VAL A 55 -13.54 -17.88 15.33
C VAL A 55 -13.00 -16.53 15.81
N SER A 56 -12.32 -16.50 16.95
CA SER A 56 -11.66 -15.29 17.45
C SER A 56 -10.37 -15.02 16.67
N VAL A 57 -10.15 -13.75 16.34
CA VAL A 57 -8.91 -13.27 15.74
C VAL A 57 -8.23 -12.38 16.76
N PRO A 58 -6.98 -12.68 17.16
CA PRO A 58 -6.25 -11.82 18.10
C PRO A 58 -6.02 -10.42 17.54
N ALA A 59 -6.18 -9.42 18.39
CA ALA A 59 -5.84 -8.04 18.10
C ALA A 59 -4.46 -7.71 18.72
N TYR A 60 -3.43 -7.65 17.89
CA TYR A 60 -2.08 -7.27 18.30
C TYR A 60 -2.01 -5.78 18.59
N LEU A 61 -1.20 -5.38 19.57
CA LEU A 61 -0.82 -3.99 19.76
C LEU A 61 0.17 -3.58 18.66
N VAL A 62 -0.11 -2.49 17.97
CA VAL A 62 0.80 -1.86 17.03
C VAL A 62 0.95 -0.38 17.34
N ASN A 63 2.17 0.11 17.22
CA ASN A 63 2.48 1.51 17.44
C ASN A 63 2.33 2.29 16.14
N VAL A 64 1.70 3.47 16.22
CA VAL A 64 1.55 4.43 15.13
C VAL A 64 2.03 5.80 15.60
N ASP A 65 2.34 6.71 14.67
CA ASP A 65 2.91 8.02 14.99
C ASP A 65 1.88 9.14 14.83
N GLU A 66 1.68 9.89 15.90
CA GLU A 66 0.94 11.15 15.83
C GLU A 66 1.86 12.34 16.05
N VAL A 67 1.98 13.22 15.08
CA VAL A 67 2.72 14.47 15.23
C VAL A 67 1.80 15.58 15.75
N ARG A 68 2.00 15.99 17.00
CA ARG A 68 1.34 17.13 17.63
C ARG A 68 2.31 18.31 17.71
N GLY A 69 1.96 19.41 17.04
CA GLY A 69 2.90 20.53 16.90
C GLY A 69 4.15 20.08 16.12
N THR A 70 5.30 20.00 16.77
CA THR A 70 6.58 19.54 16.20
C THR A 70 7.09 18.24 16.83
N LYS A 71 6.30 17.61 17.69
CA LYS A 71 6.70 16.41 18.46
C LYS A 71 5.98 15.19 17.99
N HIS A 72 6.71 14.10 17.89
CA HIS A 72 6.19 12.75 17.66
C HIS A 72 5.63 12.17 18.96
N HIS A 73 4.46 11.57 18.87
CA HIS A 73 3.80 10.84 19.95
C HIS A 73 3.43 9.46 19.45
N VAL A 74 3.85 8.45 20.19
CA VAL A 74 3.48 7.07 19.88
C VAL A 74 2.08 6.81 20.42
N GLU A 75 1.17 6.40 19.55
CA GLU A 75 -0.18 5.96 19.89
C GLU A 75 -0.33 4.47 19.63
N HIS A 76 -1.29 3.83 20.30
CA HIS A 76 -1.47 2.38 20.30
C HIS A 76 -2.72 1.97 19.52
N ALA A 77 -2.52 1.54 18.28
CA ALA A 77 -3.58 0.98 17.45
C ALA A 77 -3.66 -0.54 17.61
N SER A 78 -4.74 -1.11 17.11
CA SER A 78 -4.94 -2.55 17.06
C SER A 78 -4.69 -3.09 15.66
N MET A 79 -4.24 -4.36 15.57
CA MET A 79 -4.07 -5.06 14.32
C MET A 79 -4.55 -6.50 14.42
N ALA A 80 -5.46 -6.89 13.55
CA ALA A 80 -5.94 -8.26 13.44
C ALA A 80 -5.72 -8.79 12.02
N THR A 81 -5.27 -10.04 11.90
CA THR A 81 -4.99 -10.67 10.60
C THR A 81 -5.53 -12.09 10.55
N PHE A 82 -6.10 -12.46 9.42
CA PHE A 82 -6.62 -13.78 9.13
C PHE A 82 -6.63 -14.07 7.64
N ASP A 83 -6.67 -15.35 7.28
CA ASP A 83 -6.86 -15.79 5.91
C ASP A 83 -8.27 -16.34 5.70
N PHE A 84 -8.83 -16.19 4.50
CA PHE A 84 -10.12 -16.74 4.17
C PHE A 84 -10.27 -17.11 2.69
N SER A 85 -11.20 -18.02 2.40
CA SER A 85 -11.74 -18.26 1.08
C SER A 85 -13.24 -17.98 1.09
N GLU A 86 -13.79 -17.52 0.01
CA GLU A 86 -15.21 -17.20 -0.17
C GLU A 86 -15.69 -16.10 0.80
N LYS A 87 -17.01 -15.98 0.99
CA LYS A 87 -17.60 -14.93 1.82
C LYS A 87 -17.35 -15.17 3.31
N VAL A 88 -16.81 -14.14 3.99
CA VAL A 88 -16.60 -14.14 5.45
C VAL A 88 -17.43 -13.05 6.12
N GLU A 89 -18.06 -13.37 7.23
CA GLU A 89 -18.69 -12.41 8.14
C GLU A 89 -17.71 -12.02 9.25
N ILE A 90 -17.72 -10.74 9.60
CA ILE A 90 -16.80 -10.13 10.55
C ILE A 90 -17.60 -9.36 11.59
N ALA A 91 -17.32 -9.60 12.86
CA ALA A 91 -17.84 -8.84 13.98
C ALA A 91 -16.70 -8.19 14.76
N VAL A 92 -16.71 -6.86 14.83
CA VAL A 92 -15.74 -6.03 15.56
C VAL A 92 -16.45 -5.37 16.72
N THR A 93 -16.14 -5.79 17.95
CA THR A 93 -16.65 -5.18 19.17
C THR A 93 -15.65 -4.17 19.69
N TYR A 94 -16.08 -2.93 19.88
CA TYR A 94 -15.30 -1.86 20.52
C TYR A 94 -15.45 -1.94 22.04
N ASN A 95 -14.35 -2.19 22.75
CA ASN A 95 -14.38 -2.49 24.20
C ASN A 95 -14.24 -1.25 25.08
N LYS A 96 -13.97 -0.07 24.51
CA LYS A 96 -13.75 1.17 25.27
C LYS A 96 -15.00 2.06 25.40
N GLY A 97 -16.15 1.61 24.94
CA GLY A 97 -17.39 2.34 25.08
C GLY A 97 -18.41 2.09 23.98
N LYS A 98 -19.28 3.08 23.78
CA LYS A 98 -20.31 3.05 22.77
C LYS A 98 -19.77 3.46 21.41
N ILE A 99 -20.30 2.88 20.35
CA ILE A 99 -20.07 3.31 18.97
C ILE A 99 -21.14 4.34 18.59
N ASP A 100 -20.78 5.63 18.53
CA ASP A 100 -21.66 6.68 18.03
C ASP A 100 -21.53 6.86 16.51
N SER A 101 -20.35 6.57 15.96
CA SER A 101 -20.08 6.55 14.52
C SER A 101 -18.95 5.58 14.19
N ALA A 102 -18.95 5.05 12.97
CA ALA A 102 -17.86 4.19 12.49
C ALA A 102 -17.55 4.44 11.02
N ARG A 103 -16.31 4.12 10.62
CA ARG A 103 -15.88 4.06 9.21
C ARG A 103 -15.11 2.78 8.97
N VAL A 104 -15.35 2.16 7.83
CA VAL A 104 -14.52 1.06 7.31
C VAL A 104 -13.85 1.58 6.05
N ARG A 105 -12.52 1.69 6.07
CA ARG A 105 -11.74 2.29 4.98
C ARG A 105 -10.82 1.23 4.35
N PRO A 106 -10.51 1.34 3.04
CA PRO A 106 -10.79 2.44 2.09
C PRO A 106 -12.29 2.63 1.84
N LEU A 107 -12.74 3.90 1.78
CA LEU A 107 -14.15 4.24 1.50
C LEU A 107 -14.58 3.78 0.08
N SER A 108 -13.63 3.66 -0.83
CA SER A 108 -13.84 3.17 -2.20
C SER A 108 -14.36 1.73 -2.27
N TYR A 109 -14.20 0.94 -1.20
CA TYR A 109 -14.70 -0.43 -1.13
C TYR A 109 -16.19 -0.50 -0.84
N ASP A 110 -16.79 0.62 -0.41
CA ASP A 110 -18.23 0.76 -0.12
C ASP A 110 -18.80 -0.42 0.70
N ILE A 111 -18.10 -0.79 1.78
CA ILE A 111 -18.45 -1.93 2.62
C ILE A 111 -19.64 -1.57 3.50
N PRO A 112 -20.82 -2.17 3.28
CA PRO A 112 -21.97 -1.95 4.14
C PRO A 112 -21.75 -2.61 5.49
N PHE A 113 -22.12 -1.92 6.57
CA PHE A 113 -22.03 -2.46 7.93
C PHE A 113 -23.25 -2.08 8.78
N THR A 114 -23.49 -2.83 9.84
CA THR A 114 -24.47 -2.53 10.87
C THR A 114 -23.79 -2.36 12.23
N ILE A 115 -24.42 -1.60 13.12
CA ILE A 115 -23.93 -1.39 14.49
C ILE A 115 -25.03 -1.87 15.44
N GLU A 116 -24.70 -2.84 16.30
CA GLU A 116 -25.56 -3.33 17.38
C GLU A 116 -24.85 -3.17 18.72
N GLY A 117 -25.27 -2.20 19.52
CA GLY A 117 -24.59 -1.83 20.75
C GLY A 117 -23.20 -1.28 20.50
N ASN A 118 -22.17 -2.01 20.92
CA ASN A 118 -20.77 -1.69 20.67
C ASN A 118 -20.11 -2.63 19.65
N THR A 119 -20.89 -3.31 18.83
CA THR A 119 -20.39 -4.26 17.81
C THR A 119 -20.77 -3.80 16.41
N LEU A 120 -19.76 -3.66 15.56
CA LEU A 120 -19.87 -3.42 14.13
C LEU A 120 -19.80 -4.73 13.39
N GLN A 121 -20.74 -4.98 12.45
CA GLN A 121 -20.79 -6.20 11.65
C GLN A 121 -20.83 -5.89 10.16
N PHE A 122 -20.02 -6.62 9.40
CA PHE A 122 -19.96 -6.54 7.93
C PHE A 122 -19.45 -7.84 7.32
N SER A 123 -19.44 -7.94 6.01
CA SER A 123 -18.91 -9.10 5.31
C SER A 123 -17.94 -8.71 4.20
N LEU A 124 -17.03 -9.63 3.88
CA LEU A 124 -16.10 -9.50 2.76
C LEU A 124 -16.23 -10.71 1.82
N GLU A 125 -16.17 -10.45 0.52
CA GLU A 125 -16.12 -11.47 -0.53
C GLU A 125 -14.74 -11.61 -1.15
N LYS A 126 -13.88 -10.62 -0.90
CA LYS A 126 -12.50 -10.53 -1.45
C LYS A 126 -11.53 -10.09 -0.36
N PRO A 127 -10.27 -10.51 -0.45
CA PRO A 127 -9.21 -10.03 0.43
C PRO A 127 -9.12 -8.51 0.44
N ALA A 128 -8.92 -7.94 1.64
CA ALA A 128 -8.87 -6.50 1.84
C ALA A 128 -7.95 -6.12 3.00
N ASN A 129 -7.27 -4.98 2.87
CA ASN A 129 -6.54 -4.33 3.95
C ASN A 129 -7.39 -3.15 4.43
N LEU A 130 -7.93 -3.23 5.64
CA LEU A 130 -8.92 -2.28 6.14
C LEU A 130 -8.42 -1.52 7.36
N SER A 131 -8.93 -0.30 7.53
CA SER A 131 -8.98 0.43 8.79
C SER A 131 -10.43 0.49 9.27
N VAL A 132 -10.68 0.03 10.49
CA VAL A 132 -11.96 0.20 11.19
C VAL A 132 -11.77 1.28 12.25
N GLU A 133 -12.47 2.38 12.09
CA GLU A 133 -12.38 3.57 12.93
C GLU A 133 -13.68 3.80 13.66
N VAL A 134 -13.61 4.06 14.96
CA VAL A 134 -14.75 4.32 15.83
C VAL A 134 -14.68 5.75 16.35
N ASN A 135 -15.82 6.45 16.33
CA ASN A 135 -15.98 7.79 16.87
C ASN A 135 -14.98 8.85 16.33
N GLY A 136 -14.50 8.61 15.09
CA GLY A 136 -13.56 9.52 14.43
C GLY A 136 -12.10 9.38 14.89
N ASP A 137 -11.80 8.42 15.77
CA ASP A 137 -10.43 8.16 16.21
C ASP A 137 -9.67 7.36 15.15
N ILE A 138 -8.58 7.95 14.66
CA ILE A 138 -7.73 7.36 13.62
C ILE A 138 -6.42 6.79 14.18
N PHE A 139 -6.14 6.98 15.46
CA PHE A 139 -4.91 6.51 16.10
C PHE A 139 -5.12 5.29 16.99
N HIS A 140 -6.32 5.15 17.58
CA HIS A 140 -6.74 3.95 18.31
C HIS A 140 -7.72 3.11 17.46
N ASN A 141 -7.44 3.00 16.17
CA ASN A 141 -8.24 2.24 15.21
C ASN A 141 -7.81 0.77 15.15
N LEU A 142 -8.60 -0.03 14.45
CA LEU A 142 -8.26 -1.41 14.13
C LEU A 142 -7.80 -1.52 12.68
N HIS A 143 -6.55 -1.95 12.45
CA HIS A 143 -6.10 -2.45 11.16
C HIS A 143 -6.55 -3.91 11.02
N LEU A 144 -7.40 -4.19 10.05
CA LEU A 144 -7.94 -5.53 9.80
C LEU A 144 -7.45 -6.03 8.45
N PHE A 145 -6.59 -7.04 8.47
CA PHE A 145 -5.98 -7.63 7.30
C PHE A 145 -6.61 -8.97 6.97
N ALA A 146 -7.55 -8.95 6.03
CA ALA A 146 -8.23 -10.13 5.52
C ALA A 146 -7.50 -10.62 4.26
N ASN A 147 -6.71 -11.68 4.39
CA ASN A 147 -5.84 -12.18 3.32
C ASN A 147 -6.50 -13.32 2.53
N PRO A 148 -6.06 -13.58 1.29
CA PRO A 148 -6.34 -14.85 0.63
C PRO A 148 -5.73 -16.00 1.44
N LEU A 149 -6.30 -17.20 1.32
CA LEU A 149 -5.67 -18.39 1.92
C LEU A 149 -4.23 -18.53 1.43
N ASP A 150 -3.34 -18.82 2.37
CA ASP A 150 -1.99 -19.21 2.02
C ASP A 150 -2.02 -20.60 1.37
N THR A 151 -1.46 -20.68 0.18
CA THR A 151 -1.40 -21.92 -0.63
C THR A 151 -0.01 -22.53 -0.66
N PHE A 152 0.95 -21.97 0.10
CA PHE A 152 2.30 -22.52 0.15
C PHE A 152 2.32 -23.84 0.93
N GLU A 153 2.74 -24.91 0.26
CA GLU A 153 2.91 -26.22 0.87
C GLU A 153 4.27 -26.33 1.53
N VAL A 154 4.27 -26.52 2.84
CA VAL A 154 5.49 -26.63 3.66
C VAL A 154 6.04 -28.06 3.61
N ASP A 155 7.04 -28.30 2.78
CA ASP A 155 7.82 -29.54 2.81
C ASP A 155 9.09 -29.37 3.65
N LYS A 156 9.04 -29.78 4.92
CA LYS A 156 10.16 -29.70 5.86
C LYS A 156 11.34 -30.60 5.49
N LYS A 157 11.22 -31.47 4.50
CA LYS A 157 12.30 -32.31 3.98
C LYS A 157 13.09 -31.60 2.87
N ASN A 158 12.54 -30.53 2.32
CA ASN A 158 13.22 -29.74 1.30
C ASN A 158 14.44 -29.02 1.94
N PRO A 159 15.67 -29.31 1.52
CA PRO A 159 16.88 -28.69 2.09
C PRO A 159 16.98 -27.19 1.81
N ASP A 160 16.21 -26.68 0.85
CA ASP A 160 16.17 -25.27 0.51
C ASP A 160 15.08 -24.49 1.26
N LEU A 161 14.30 -25.17 2.11
CA LEU A 161 13.32 -24.54 2.98
C LEU A 161 13.88 -24.30 4.37
N ILE A 162 13.84 -23.03 4.82
CA ILE A 162 14.06 -22.62 6.20
C ILE A 162 12.68 -22.28 6.79
N TYR A 163 12.24 -23.07 7.78
CA TYR A 163 10.91 -22.96 8.34
C TYR A 163 10.94 -22.43 9.78
N PHE A 164 10.26 -21.32 10.01
CA PHE A 164 9.98 -20.78 11.34
C PHE A 164 8.51 -21.06 11.71
N GLY A 165 8.29 -21.98 12.63
CA GLY A 165 6.96 -22.32 13.14
C GLY A 165 6.41 -21.27 14.10
N PRO A 166 5.13 -21.41 14.55
CA PRO A 166 4.55 -20.51 15.55
C PRO A 166 5.44 -20.41 16.80
N GLY A 167 5.59 -19.20 17.36
CA GLY A 167 6.46 -18.92 18.51
C GLY A 167 7.31 -17.68 18.30
N ILE A 168 8.09 -17.31 19.32
CA ILE A 168 9.05 -16.20 19.26
C ILE A 168 10.42 -16.76 18.86
N HIS A 169 11.04 -16.16 17.84
CA HIS A 169 12.33 -16.54 17.31
C HIS A 169 13.33 -15.39 17.49
N HIS A 170 14.40 -15.64 18.22
CA HIS A 170 15.49 -14.69 18.45
C HIS A 170 16.68 -15.01 17.56
N PHE A 171 17.36 -13.97 17.10
CA PHE A 171 18.58 -14.10 16.28
C PHE A 171 19.77 -13.50 16.99
N GLU A 172 20.90 -14.15 16.86
CA GLU A 172 22.18 -13.57 17.29
C GLU A 172 22.42 -12.24 16.56
N GLY A 173 22.77 -11.19 17.28
CA GLY A 173 22.93 -9.85 16.72
C GLY A 173 21.63 -9.19 16.21
N GLY A 174 20.45 -9.78 16.44
CA GLY A 174 19.15 -9.22 16.03
C GLY A 174 18.92 -9.24 14.52
N GLU A 175 19.60 -10.10 13.76
CA GLU A 175 19.50 -10.18 12.30
C GLU A 175 19.49 -11.64 11.82
N PHE A 176 18.66 -11.91 10.84
CA PHE A 176 18.69 -13.18 10.11
C PHE A 176 19.02 -12.92 8.63
N ARG A 177 20.18 -13.44 8.19
CA ARG A 177 20.66 -13.32 6.80
C ARG A 177 20.21 -14.53 5.99
N ILE A 178 19.45 -14.27 4.93
CA ILE A 178 18.88 -15.32 4.08
C ILE A 178 19.88 -15.64 2.96
N PRO A 179 20.35 -16.89 2.84
CA PRO A 179 21.28 -17.28 1.78
C PRO A 179 20.60 -17.35 0.40
N SER A 180 21.39 -17.30 -0.67
CA SER A 180 20.92 -17.51 -2.04
C SER A 180 20.25 -18.89 -2.22
N GLY A 181 19.23 -18.94 -3.07
CA GLY A 181 18.51 -20.16 -3.41
C GLY A 181 17.53 -20.65 -2.34
N LYS A 182 17.41 -19.95 -1.19
CA LYS A 182 16.56 -20.41 -0.09
C LYS A 182 15.16 -19.82 -0.13
N THR A 183 14.21 -20.65 0.28
CA THR A 183 12.87 -20.23 0.67
C THR A 183 12.79 -20.17 2.19
N VAL A 184 12.50 -19.01 2.75
CA VAL A 184 12.19 -18.84 4.17
C VAL A 184 10.69 -18.73 4.32
N TYR A 185 10.11 -19.59 5.16
CA TYR A 185 8.68 -19.53 5.47
C TYR A 185 8.48 -19.23 6.96
N VAL A 186 7.84 -18.10 7.24
CA VAL A 186 7.50 -17.64 8.58
C VAL A 186 6.02 -17.87 8.81
N ALA A 187 5.69 -18.91 9.57
CA ALA A 187 4.31 -19.35 9.77
C ALA A 187 3.47 -18.28 10.50
N GLY A 188 2.15 -18.34 10.29
CA GLY A 188 1.23 -17.54 11.11
C GLY A 188 1.38 -17.89 12.60
N GLY A 189 1.43 -16.84 13.46
CA GLY A 189 1.76 -17.01 14.88
C GLY A 189 3.26 -17.09 15.18
N ALA A 190 4.16 -16.93 14.18
CA ALA A 190 5.57 -16.73 14.40
C ALA A 190 5.91 -15.23 14.50
N VAL A 191 6.76 -14.87 15.46
CA VAL A 191 7.28 -13.51 15.65
C VAL A 191 8.81 -13.56 15.60
N MET A 192 9.37 -12.83 14.64
CA MET A 192 10.81 -12.80 14.39
C MET A 192 11.42 -11.60 15.11
N MET A 193 12.14 -11.84 16.21
CA MET A 193 12.76 -10.79 17.02
C MET A 193 14.08 -10.34 16.40
N GLY A 194 13.97 -9.51 15.36
CA GLY A 194 15.10 -9.00 14.60
C GLY A 194 14.76 -8.76 13.12
N ARG A 195 15.75 -8.31 12.36
CA ARG A 195 15.62 -7.98 10.94
C ARG A 195 15.81 -9.20 10.04
N MET A 196 15.08 -9.22 8.92
CA MET A 196 15.26 -10.20 7.85
C MET A 196 16.06 -9.56 6.72
N LEU A 197 17.27 -10.05 6.48
CA LEU A 197 18.21 -9.44 5.53
C LEU A 197 18.39 -10.33 4.30
N ILE A 198 18.11 -9.79 3.14
CA ILE A 198 18.31 -10.38 1.81
C ILE A 198 19.36 -9.52 1.12
N GLU A 199 20.65 -9.84 1.36
CA GLU A 199 21.76 -8.97 0.97
C GLU A 199 22.83 -9.74 0.19
N ASN A 200 23.19 -9.21 -1.01
CA ASN A 200 24.18 -9.79 -1.91
C ASN A 200 23.85 -11.24 -2.31
N VAL A 201 22.57 -11.54 -2.55
CA VAL A 201 22.02 -12.88 -2.80
C VAL A 201 21.12 -12.90 -4.03
N HIS A 202 20.75 -14.11 -4.45
CA HIS A 202 19.82 -14.30 -5.57
C HIS A 202 18.90 -15.50 -5.35
N ASP A 203 17.77 -15.51 -6.07
CA ASP A 203 16.78 -16.60 -6.06
C ASP A 203 16.27 -16.89 -4.64
N VAL A 204 15.79 -15.84 -3.94
CA VAL A 204 15.31 -15.93 -2.57
C VAL A 204 13.81 -15.73 -2.51
N LYS A 205 13.12 -16.55 -1.69
CA LYS A 205 11.73 -16.34 -1.31
C LYS A 205 11.61 -16.17 0.21
N LEU A 206 10.89 -15.13 0.65
CA LEU A 206 10.55 -14.90 2.05
C LEU A 206 9.03 -14.82 2.16
N LEU A 207 8.41 -15.86 2.71
CA LEU A 207 6.97 -16.11 2.63
C LEU A 207 6.34 -16.31 4.02
N GLY A 208 5.02 -16.21 4.09
CA GLY A 208 4.25 -16.64 5.25
C GLY A 208 3.24 -15.61 5.78
N ARG A 209 2.89 -15.76 7.06
CA ARG A 209 1.92 -14.91 7.78
C ARG A 209 2.46 -14.42 9.13
N GLY A 210 3.77 -14.55 9.33
CA GLY A 210 4.40 -14.13 10.56
C GLY A 210 4.65 -12.62 10.64
N ILE A 211 5.11 -12.20 11.80
CA ILE A 211 5.40 -10.80 12.14
C ILE A 211 6.90 -10.65 12.31
N ILE A 212 7.48 -9.67 11.63
CA ILE A 212 8.85 -9.22 11.85
C ILE A 212 8.79 -8.14 12.94
N ASP A 213 9.60 -8.26 13.94
CA ASP A 213 9.60 -7.44 15.16
C ASP A 213 9.25 -5.97 14.88
N PRO A 214 8.15 -5.47 15.43
CA PRO A 214 7.69 -4.10 15.20
C PRO A 214 8.57 -3.02 15.88
N SER A 215 9.54 -3.42 16.70
CA SER A 215 10.46 -2.50 17.37
C SER A 215 11.72 -2.19 16.56
N VAL A 216 12.03 -2.97 15.52
CA VAL A 216 13.25 -2.78 14.72
C VAL A 216 12.99 -1.94 13.47
N LYS A 217 13.91 -1.02 13.19
CA LYS A 217 13.93 -0.30 11.92
C LYS A 217 14.37 -1.22 10.79
N MET A 218 13.82 -1.01 9.57
CA MET A 218 14.12 -1.81 8.39
C MET A 218 13.88 -3.31 8.63
N GLY A 219 12.68 -3.67 9.09
CA GLY A 219 12.34 -5.05 9.44
C GLY A 219 12.66 -6.06 8.33
N ILE A 220 12.42 -5.69 7.05
CA ILE A 220 12.86 -6.44 5.87
C ILE A 220 13.76 -5.53 5.04
N ARG A 221 14.99 -5.98 4.73
CA ARG A 221 15.91 -5.25 3.88
C ARG A 221 16.38 -6.11 2.72
N ILE A 222 16.18 -5.61 1.50
CA ILE A 222 16.67 -6.23 0.27
C ILE A 222 17.76 -5.32 -0.30
N ALA A 223 18.99 -5.84 -0.44
CA ALA A 223 20.12 -5.04 -0.86
C ALA A 223 21.03 -5.82 -1.83
N ASN A 224 21.40 -5.20 -2.96
CA ASN A 224 22.33 -5.75 -3.94
C ASN A 224 21.96 -7.19 -4.35
N SER A 225 20.67 -7.47 -4.51
CA SER A 225 20.11 -8.81 -4.71
C SER A 225 19.26 -8.89 -5.96
N ARG A 226 19.04 -10.11 -6.47
CA ARG A 226 18.23 -10.31 -7.68
C ARG A 226 17.29 -11.50 -7.55
N ASN A 227 16.16 -11.46 -8.27
CA ASN A 227 15.14 -12.49 -8.25
C ASN A 227 14.69 -12.81 -6.82
N VAL A 228 14.12 -11.79 -6.16
CA VAL A 228 13.64 -11.86 -4.78
C VAL A 228 12.13 -11.78 -4.75
N TYR A 229 11.49 -12.65 -3.99
CA TYR A 229 10.05 -12.66 -3.79
C TYR A 229 9.70 -12.66 -2.30
N VAL A 230 8.95 -11.65 -1.86
CA VAL A 230 8.48 -11.51 -0.47
C VAL A 230 6.96 -11.48 -0.44
N GLU A 231 6.32 -12.32 0.40
CA GLU A 231 4.85 -12.35 0.46
C GLU A 231 4.29 -12.58 1.86
N GLY A 232 3.25 -11.79 2.18
CA GLY A 232 2.27 -12.09 3.24
C GLY A 232 2.64 -11.66 4.64
N LEU A 233 3.83 -11.13 4.85
CA LEU A 233 4.38 -10.79 6.17
C LEU A 233 3.94 -9.41 6.64
N MET A 234 4.10 -9.21 7.95
CA MET A 234 4.04 -7.91 8.59
C MET A 234 5.43 -7.44 9.01
N ALA A 235 5.74 -6.16 8.78
CA ALA A 235 7.03 -5.57 9.15
C ALA A 235 6.88 -4.07 9.44
N THR A 236 7.96 -3.43 9.88
CA THR A 236 8.02 -1.97 10.05
C THR A 236 8.43 -1.25 8.78
N GLN A 237 9.25 -1.87 7.96
CA GLN A 237 9.72 -1.37 6.66
C GLN A 237 10.06 -2.55 5.75
N CYS A 238 9.99 -2.34 4.44
CA CYS A 238 10.47 -3.29 3.44
C CYS A 238 11.18 -2.51 2.33
N ALA A 239 12.47 -2.24 2.51
CA ALA A 239 13.26 -1.41 1.62
C ALA A 239 14.06 -2.24 0.62
N THR A 240 14.17 -1.75 -0.63
CA THR A 240 14.91 -2.37 -1.73
C THR A 240 15.98 -1.41 -2.26
N GLY A 241 17.24 -1.83 -2.24
CA GLY A 241 18.36 -1.01 -2.73
C GLY A 241 19.33 -1.80 -3.59
N GLY A 242 19.83 -1.19 -4.70
CA GLY A 242 20.83 -1.80 -5.59
C GLY A 242 20.40 -3.14 -6.20
N SER A 243 19.11 -3.39 -6.35
CA SER A 243 18.55 -4.71 -6.62
C SER A 243 17.78 -4.77 -7.95
N ASP A 244 17.57 -5.98 -8.45
CA ASP A 244 16.89 -6.25 -9.72
C ASP A 244 15.91 -7.40 -9.60
N SER A 245 14.73 -7.28 -10.25
CA SER A 245 13.71 -8.33 -10.26
C SER A 245 13.23 -8.70 -8.86
N VAL A 246 12.63 -7.72 -8.17
CA VAL A 246 12.10 -7.86 -6.82
C VAL A 246 10.57 -7.78 -6.86
N THR A 247 9.90 -8.74 -6.25
CA THR A 247 8.45 -8.72 -6.06
C THR A 247 8.12 -8.74 -4.57
N ILE A 248 7.34 -7.76 -4.11
CA ILE A 248 6.84 -7.66 -2.74
C ILE A 248 5.32 -7.67 -2.81
N ARG A 249 4.71 -8.71 -2.27
CA ARG A 249 3.28 -8.96 -2.40
C ARG A 249 2.61 -9.14 -1.05
N ASN A 250 1.44 -8.52 -0.86
CA ASN A 250 0.62 -8.69 0.34
C ASN A 250 1.39 -8.46 1.66
N VAL A 251 2.44 -7.65 1.63
CA VAL A 251 3.20 -7.24 2.82
C VAL A 251 2.55 -6.02 3.45
N LYS A 252 2.47 -6.00 4.78
CA LYS A 252 1.94 -4.88 5.55
C LYS A 252 3.07 -4.22 6.31
N VAL A 253 3.12 -2.90 6.23
CA VAL A 253 4.09 -2.08 6.94
C VAL A 253 3.35 -1.14 7.88
N ILE A 254 3.71 -1.16 9.16
CA ILE A 254 3.28 -0.18 10.16
C ILE A 254 4.52 0.29 10.92
N SER A 255 4.79 1.60 10.88
CA SER A 255 5.94 2.21 11.56
C SER A 255 5.53 3.40 12.42
N TYR A 256 6.36 3.71 13.45
CA TYR A 256 6.05 4.73 14.45
C TYR A 256 7.26 5.56 14.90
N PHE A 257 8.40 5.38 14.29
CA PHE A 257 9.65 6.05 14.67
C PHE A 257 10.09 7.00 13.55
N GLY A 258 10.85 8.03 13.89
CA GLY A 258 11.38 8.97 12.89
C GLY A 258 12.15 8.26 11.76
N TRP A 259 11.92 8.67 10.51
CA TRP A 259 12.37 8.00 9.27
C TRP A 259 11.85 6.57 9.18
N GLY A 260 10.61 6.37 9.56
CA GLY A 260 9.90 5.10 9.48
C GLY A 260 9.20 4.93 8.13
N ASP A 261 9.97 5.02 7.04
CA ASP A 261 9.46 4.83 5.69
C ASP A 261 8.93 3.40 5.46
N GLY A 262 8.14 3.22 4.42
CA GLY A 262 7.54 1.93 4.10
C GLY A 262 8.30 1.12 3.06
N MET A 263 7.91 1.32 1.80
CA MET A 263 8.38 0.57 0.64
C MET A 263 9.33 1.42 -0.20
N ASN A 264 10.57 1.57 0.24
CA ASN A 264 11.56 2.39 -0.44
C ASN A 264 12.29 1.65 -1.55
N VAL A 265 12.62 2.37 -2.62
CA VAL A 265 13.45 1.90 -3.74
C VAL A 265 14.62 2.84 -3.92
N PHE A 266 15.85 2.29 -3.87
CA PHE A 266 17.10 3.02 -4.10
C PHE A 266 17.87 2.33 -5.22
N SER A 267 18.24 3.05 -6.29
CA SER A 267 19.13 2.53 -7.35
C SER A 267 18.76 1.09 -7.80
N SER A 268 17.47 0.84 -8.03
CA SER A 268 16.96 -0.51 -8.33
C SER A 268 16.09 -0.53 -9.56
N ARG A 269 15.89 -1.71 -10.15
CA ARG A 269 15.06 -1.87 -11.33
C ARG A 269 14.19 -3.12 -11.28
N ASN A 270 13.09 -3.11 -12.06
CA ASN A 270 12.15 -4.22 -12.14
C ASN A 270 11.60 -4.60 -10.77
N VAL A 271 11.04 -3.61 -10.02
CA VAL A 271 10.45 -3.82 -8.70
C VAL A 271 8.93 -3.74 -8.79
N LEU A 272 8.26 -4.75 -8.26
CA LEU A 272 6.81 -4.83 -8.17
C LEU A 272 6.35 -4.87 -6.71
N PHE A 273 5.53 -3.91 -6.32
CA PHE A 273 4.71 -3.96 -5.10
C PHE A 273 3.26 -4.27 -5.49
N ASP A 274 2.69 -5.34 -4.97
CA ASP A 274 1.30 -5.73 -5.26
C ASP A 274 0.53 -6.03 -3.97
N ARG A 275 -0.61 -5.38 -3.78
CA ARG A 275 -1.48 -5.54 -2.61
C ARG A 275 -0.79 -5.28 -1.26
N VAL A 276 0.11 -4.30 -1.22
CA VAL A 276 0.76 -3.88 0.01
C VAL A 276 -0.10 -2.91 0.80
N PHE A 277 0.12 -2.85 2.10
CA PHE A 277 -0.44 -1.84 2.98
C PHE A 277 0.70 -1.11 3.68
N CYS A 278 0.65 0.22 3.68
CA CYS A 278 1.59 1.04 4.43
C CYS A 278 0.84 2.02 5.32
N ARG A 279 1.13 2.00 6.63
CA ARG A 279 0.88 3.11 7.54
C ARG A 279 2.20 3.51 8.17
N THR A 280 2.69 4.71 7.84
CA THR A 280 4.09 5.04 8.06
C THR A 280 4.27 6.37 8.79
N SER A 281 5.32 6.43 9.60
CA SER A 281 5.76 7.63 10.31
C SER A 281 6.73 8.49 9.49
N ASP A 282 6.89 8.17 8.21
CA ASP A 282 7.55 8.94 7.15
C ASP A 282 6.95 8.48 5.81
N ASP A 283 7.64 8.57 4.68
CA ASP A 283 7.11 8.23 3.36
C ASP A 283 6.60 6.79 3.25
N CYS A 284 5.39 6.56 2.71
CA CYS A 284 4.90 5.20 2.47
C CYS A 284 5.71 4.48 1.39
N THR A 285 6.08 5.18 0.33
CA THR A 285 6.96 4.67 -0.73
C THR A 285 7.78 5.78 -1.35
N THR A 286 9.05 5.48 -1.59
CA THR A 286 9.96 6.39 -2.27
C THR A 286 10.66 5.71 -3.45
N VAL A 287 10.99 6.49 -4.48
CA VAL A 287 11.90 6.05 -5.55
C VAL A 287 13.00 7.09 -5.70
N TYR A 288 14.21 6.69 -5.36
CA TYR A 288 15.40 7.51 -5.46
C TYR A 288 16.43 6.92 -6.44
N GLY A 289 17.36 7.73 -6.91
CA GLY A 289 18.61 7.30 -7.49
C GLY A 289 19.62 6.94 -6.40
N THR A 290 20.85 7.41 -6.54
CA THR A 290 21.93 7.20 -5.55
C THR A 290 21.53 7.69 -4.18
N ARG A 291 21.48 6.77 -3.21
CA ARG A 291 21.14 7.05 -1.81
C ARG A 291 21.62 5.92 -0.89
N LEU A 292 22.02 6.25 0.34
CA LEU A 292 22.37 5.32 1.41
C LEU A 292 23.40 4.22 1.01
N GLY A 293 24.36 4.58 0.15
CA GLY A 293 25.40 3.64 -0.32
C GLY A 293 25.00 2.80 -1.53
N PHE A 294 23.79 2.95 -2.04
CA PHE A 294 23.37 2.41 -3.34
C PHE A 294 23.62 3.48 -4.41
N GLU A 295 24.19 3.08 -5.55
CA GLU A 295 24.53 3.98 -6.65
C GLU A 295 23.84 3.57 -7.96
N GLY A 296 23.32 4.57 -8.69
CA GLY A 296 22.75 4.41 -10.01
C GLY A 296 21.26 4.76 -10.10
N PRO A 297 20.67 4.65 -11.29
CA PRO A 297 19.29 5.00 -11.56
C PRO A 297 18.31 3.99 -10.98
N SER A 298 17.03 4.39 -10.88
CA SER A 298 15.90 3.47 -10.64
C SER A 298 14.96 3.45 -11.83
N SER A 299 14.49 2.26 -12.24
CA SER A 299 13.60 2.12 -13.41
C SER A 299 12.67 0.91 -13.34
N ASN A 300 11.55 0.99 -14.08
CA ASN A 300 10.56 -0.08 -14.16
C ASN A 300 10.02 -0.47 -12.78
N ILE A 301 9.54 0.51 -12.03
CA ILE A 301 8.96 0.31 -10.70
C ILE A 301 7.44 0.36 -10.82
N THR A 302 6.76 -0.62 -10.30
CA THR A 302 5.29 -0.66 -10.26
C THR A 302 4.79 -0.89 -8.85
N MET A 303 3.88 -0.06 -8.38
CA MET A 303 3.07 -0.31 -7.21
C MET A 303 1.60 -0.41 -7.63
N GLN A 304 0.93 -1.50 -7.24
CA GLN A 304 -0.45 -1.71 -7.63
C GLN A 304 -1.33 -2.31 -6.53
N ASN A 305 -2.66 -2.10 -6.63
CA ASN A 305 -3.66 -2.72 -5.76
C ASN A 305 -3.42 -2.48 -4.26
N SER A 306 -2.90 -1.32 -3.90
CA SER A 306 -2.31 -1.07 -2.58
C SER A 306 -3.04 0.02 -1.81
N THR A 307 -2.83 0.05 -0.49
CA THR A 307 -3.42 1.04 0.41
C THR A 307 -2.31 1.76 1.17
N LEU A 308 -2.32 3.09 1.14
CA LEU A 308 -1.28 3.94 1.72
C LEU A 308 -1.88 4.91 2.74
N TRP A 309 -1.15 5.11 3.84
CA TRP A 309 -1.48 6.04 4.91
C TRP A 309 -0.20 6.63 5.48
N ALA A 310 0.11 7.86 5.13
CA ALA A 310 1.27 8.57 5.70
C ALA A 310 0.84 9.35 6.94
N ASP A 311 1.19 8.86 8.12
CA ASP A 311 1.01 9.62 9.37
C ASP A 311 1.90 10.86 9.40
N VAL A 312 3.06 10.78 8.71
CA VAL A 312 4.00 11.86 8.42
C VAL A 312 4.48 11.72 6.97
N ALA A 313 4.79 12.83 6.32
CA ALA A 313 5.34 12.95 4.97
C ALA A 313 4.40 12.40 3.87
N HIS A 314 4.88 11.61 2.92
CA HIS A 314 4.20 11.38 1.66
C HIS A 314 3.66 9.96 1.49
N PRO A 315 2.46 9.78 0.95
CA PRO A 315 2.04 8.48 0.44
C PRO A 315 2.91 7.99 -0.72
N ILE A 316 3.20 8.85 -1.70
CA ILE A 316 4.06 8.53 -2.84
C ILE A 316 5.04 9.68 -3.07
N PHE A 317 6.33 9.36 -3.04
CA PHE A 317 7.40 10.33 -3.24
C PHE A 317 8.45 9.83 -4.24
N ILE A 318 8.78 10.64 -5.23
CA ILE A 318 9.73 10.31 -6.29
C ILE A 318 10.78 11.42 -6.41
N GLY A 319 12.04 11.03 -6.41
CA GLY A 319 13.17 11.90 -6.71
C GLY A 319 13.86 12.47 -5.50
N ILE A 320 14.36 13.69 -5.58
CA ILE A 320 15.18 14.52 -4.68
C ILE A 320 16.59 14.00 -4.48
N HIS A 321 16.84 12.72 -4.23
CA HIS A 321 18.18 12.17 -4.04
C HIS A 321 18.72 11.50 -5.29
N GLY A 322 19.99 11.75 -5.58
CA GLY A 322 20.69 11.23 -6.75
C GLY A 322 22.19 11.48 -6.68
N ASN A 323 22.86 11.43 -7.82
CA ASN A 323 24.29 11.64 -7.95
C ASN A 323 24.57 12.86 -8.83
N VAL A 324 25.03 13.95 -8.23
CA VAL A 324 25.34 15.20 -8.96
C VAL A 324 26.52 15.06 -9.93
N ASP A 325 27.45 14.15 -9.64
CA ASP A 325 28.65 13.91 -10.48
C ASP A 325 28.38 12.94 -11.63
N LYS A 326 27.33 12.09 -11.46
CA LYS A 326 26.86 11.12 -12.47
C LYS A 326 25.33 11.22 -12.57
N PRO A 327 24.82 12.21 -13.31
CA PRO A 327 23.38 12.47 -13.38
C PRO A 327 22.55 11.25 -13.79
N GLU A 328 21.47 10.97 -13.07
CA GLU A 328 20.68 9.76 -13.17
C GLU A 328 19.32 10.02 -13.84
N ILE A 329 18.67 8.93 -14.26
CA ILE A 329 17.31 8.94 -14.78
C ILE A 329 16.45 8.01 -13.93
N LEU A 330 15.36 8.55 -13.39
CA LEU A 330 14.32 7.76 -12.76
C LEU A 330 13.16 7.65 -13.75
N GLU A 331 12.84 6.43 -14.21
CA GLU A 331 11.89 6.29 -15.30
C GLU A 331 11.02 5.03 -15.26
N ASN A 332 9.89 5.10 -15.99
CA ASN A 332 8.92 4.02 -16.11
C ASN A 332 8.36 3.61 -14.74
N LEU A 333 7.81 4.59 -14.03
CA LEU A 333 7.27 4.43 -12.68
C LEU A 333 5.74 4.41 -12.75
N ASN A 334 5.13 3.32 -12.28
CA ASN A 334 3.70 3.11 -12.39
C ASN A 334 3.06 2.90 -11.01
N TYR A 335 2.04 3.69 -10.72
CA TYR A 335 1.22 3.58 -9.52
C TYR A 335 -0.23 3.36 -9.97
N VAL A 336 -0.77 2.15 -9.75
CA VAL A 336 -2.03 1.73 -10.35
C VAL A 336 -2.98 1.12 -9.32
N ASN A 337 -4.22 1.58 -9.29
CA ASN A 337 -5.25 1.07 -8.38
C ASN A 337 -4.84 1.16 -6.91
N ILE A 338 -4.69 2.39 -6.40
CA ILE A 338 -4.22 2.68 -5.05
C ILE A 338 -5.25 3.51 -4.30
N ASP A 339 -5.49 3.15 -3.04
CA ASP A 339 -6.25 3.94 -2.09
C ASP A 339 -5.30 4.65 -1.12
N ILE A 340 -5.41 5.97 -1.05
CA ILE A 340 -4.63 6.80 -0.12
C ILE A 340 -5.58 7.28 0.97
N LEU A 341 -5.36 6.79 2.19
CA LEU A 341 -6.24 7.07 3.31
C LEU A 341 -5.90 8.40 4.00
N ASP A 342 -4.62 8.73 4.10
CA ASP A 342 -4.18 9.95 4.76
C ASP A 342 -2.81 10.43 4.26
N HIS A 343 -2.56 11.73 4.46
CA HIS A 343 -1.33 12.43 4.16
C HIS A 343 -1.16 13.59 5.14
N LYS A 344 0.05 13.77 5.68
CA LYS A 344 0.35 14.89 6.58
C LYS A 344 1.79 15.35 6.41
N GLU A 345 1.98 16.43 5.64
CA GLU A 345 3.26 17.10 5.52
C GLU A 345 3.07 18.61 5.70
N LYS A 346 3.85 19.19 6.61
CA LYS A 346 3.75 20.61 6.97
C LYS A 346 4.65 21.52 6.15
N GLN A 347 5.70 20.98 5.54
CA GLN A 347 6.71 21.77 4.83
C GLN A 347 6.16 22.17 3.46
N LEU A 348 5.75 23.42 3.27
CA LEU A 348 5.11 23.93 2.06
C LEU A 348 5.86 23.58 0.76
N ASN A 349 7.18 23.61 0.78
CA ASN A 349 8.00 23.28 -0.38
C ASN A 349 8.24 21.78 -0.57
N TYR A 350 7.73 20.96 0.32
CA TYR A 350 7.98 19.53 0.38
C TYR A 350 6.70 18.70 0.57
N GLN A 351 5.55 19.32 0.39
CA GLN A 351 4.24 18.68 0.46
C GLN A 351 3.95 17.87 -0.80
N GLY A 352 2.93 17.08 -0.77
CA GLY A 352 2.37 16.38 -1.91
C GLY A 352 1.97 14.96 -1.58
N CYS A 353 0.67 14.68 -1.71
CA CYS A 353 0.14 13.32 -1.64
C CYS A 353 0.72 12.45 -2.77
N LEU A 354 0.78 13.03 -3.98
CA LEU A 354 1.48 12.50 -5.15
C LEU A 354 2.62 13.48 -5.49
N ALA A 355 3.84 13.16 -5.04
CA ALA A 355 4.96 14.09 -5.14
C ALA A 355 6.08 13.58 -6.05
N ILE A 356 6.53 14.47 -6.93
CA ILE A 356 7.74 14.29 -7.74
C ILE A 356 8.60 15.53 -7.54
N ASN A 357 9.70 15.37 -6.81
CA ASN A 357 10.62 16.45 -6.54
C ASN A 357 12.00 16.13 -7.14
N ALA A 358 12.34 16.72 -8.28
CA ALA A 358 13.62 16.50 -8.92
C ALA A 358 14.72 17.32 -8.25
N GLY A 359 15.70 16.64 -7.69
CA GLY A 359 16.93 17.18 -7.12
C GLY A 359 18.15 16.40 -7.61
N ASP A 360 19.34 16.77 -7.14
CA ASP A 360 20.61 16.08 -7.38
C ASP A 360 20.86 15.67 -8.85
N GLU A 361 20.56 16.58 -9.79
CA GLU A 361 20.71 16.37 -11.24
C GLU A 361 19.88 15.18 -11.79
N ASN A 362 18.84 14.73 -11.10
CA ASN A 362 17.93 13.69 -11.61
C ASN A 362 17.06 14.22 -12.76
N LEU A 363 16.87 13.40 -13.79
CA LEU A 363 15.77 13.50 -14.72
C LEU A 363 14.71 12.45 -14.35
N ILE A 364 13.49 12.90 -14.09
CA ILE A 364 12.37 12.00 -13.76
C ILE A 364 11.39 11.99 -14.93
N ARG A 365 11.09 10.80 -15.48
CA ARG A 365 10.24 10.74 -16.68
C ARG A 365 9.41 9.48 -16.77
N ASN A 366 8.33 9.53 -17.58
CA ASN A 366 7.42 8.42 -17.83
C ASN A 366 6.83 7.90 -16.52
N VAL A 367 6.17 8.79 -15.77
CA VAL A 367 5.49 8.45 -14.51
C VAL A 367 3.99 8.39 -14.75
N ARG A 368 3.34 7.35 -14.24
CA ARG A 368 1.91 7.12 -14.37
C ARG A 368 1.27 6.89 -13.02
N PHE A 369 0.26 7.69 -12.72
CA PHE A 369 -0.68 7.52 -11.62
C PHE A 369 -2.04 7.19 -12.23
N GLU A 370 -2.54 5.96 -12.04
CA GLU A 370 -3.80 5.52 -12.64
C GLU A 370 -4.71 4.88 -11.60
N ASP A 371 -6.00 5.24 -11.64
CA ASP A 371 -7.02 4.73 -10.72
C ASP A 371 -6.64 4.95 -9.25
N ILE A 372 -6.24 6.18 -8.89
CA ILE A 372 -5.87 6.57 -7.54
C ILE A 372 -7.05 7.25 -6.85
N ARG A 373 -7.41 6.76 -5.68
CA ARG A 373 -8.49 7.31 -4.86
C ARG A 373 -7.92 7.89 -3.58
N ILE A 374 -8.05 9.20 -3.40
CA ILE A 374 -7.48 9.92 -2.27
C ILE A 374 -8.61 10.40 -1.39
N GLU A 375 -8.62 9.97 -0.14
CA GLU A 375 -9.57 10.42 0.85
C GLU A 375 -9.16 11.75 1.48
N ASN A 376 -10.01 12.35 2.33
CA ASN A 376 -9.72 13.62 2.98
C ASN A 376 -8.57 13.48 3.98
N PHE A 377 -7.40 13.92 3.61
CA PHE A 377 -6.18 13.85 4.42
C PHE A 377 -6.04 15.04 5.39
N ARG A 378 -5.17 14.90 6.38
CA ARG A 378 -5.02 15.89 7.47
C ARG A 378 -4.39 17.21 7.05
N GLN A 379 -3.32 17.18 6.24
CA GLN A 379 -2.60 18.39 5.79
C GLN A 379 -1.67 18.07 4.62
N GLY A 380 -1.65 18.95 3.63
CA GLY A 380 -0.69 18.92 2.53
C GLY A 380 -1.34 19.21 1.18
N GLN A 381 -0.59 18.99 0.13
CA GLN A 381 -1.00 19.23 -1.26
C GLN A 381 -1.46 17.92 -1.90
N LEU A 382 -2.39 18.00 -2.85
CA LEU A 382 -2.78 16.82 -3.63
C LEU A 382 -1.66 16.38 -4.56
N VAL A 383 -1.05 17.33 -5.28
CA VAL A 383 0.03 17.10 -6.24
C VAL A 383 1.16 18.09 -5.97
N ASN A 384 2.41 17.61 -6.05
CA ASN A 384 3.58 18.47 -6.02
C ASN A 384 4.59 17.97 -7.05
N LEU A 385 4.72 18.68 -8.18
CA LEU A 385 5.69 18.39 -9.24
C LEU A 385 6.68 19.55 -9.32
N ARG A 386 7.83 19.41 -8.71
CA ARG A 386 8.79 20.52 -8.63
C ARG A 386 10.21 20.08 -8.96
N ILE A 387 10.87 20.91 -9.71
CA ILE A 387 12.33 20.90 -9.82
C ILE A 387 12.81 21.98 -8.89
N PHE A 388 13.53 21.64 -7.82
CA PHE A 388 13.98 22.63 -6.86
C PHE A 388 15.30 22.23 -6.19
N PHE A 389 15.91 23.19 -5.55
CA PHE A 389 17.08 23.01 -4.72
C PHE A 389 16.73 23.27 -3.26
N ASN A 390 17.07 22.34 -2.41
CA ASN A 390 16.92 22.47 -0.97
C ASN A 390 18.13 21.84 -0.28
N GLU A 391 19.01 22.66 0.26
CA GLU A 391 20.29 22.26 0.89
C GLU A 391 20.13 21.20 1.99
N LYS A 392 18.96 21.10 2.61
CA LYS A 392 18.66 20.06 3.61
C LYS A 392 18.59 18.66 2.97
N TYR A 393 18.12 18.55 1.72
CA TYR A 393 17.78 17.27 1.11
C TYR A 393 18.63 16.94 -0.13
N CYS A 394 19.10 17.93 -0.88
CA CYS A 394 19.83 17.73 -2.12
C CYS A 394 20.95 18.77 -2.31
N LYS A 395 21.92 18.44 -3.16
CA LYS A 395 23.11 19.26 -3.43
C LYS A 395 22.97 20.13 -4.68
N ALA A 396 22.03 19.79 -5.56
CA ALA A 396 21.75 20.50 -6.81
C ALA A 396 20.28 20.39 -7.18
N PRO A 397 19.72 21.30 -8.02
CA PRO A 397 18.41 21.09 -8.61
C PRO A 397 18.42 19.89 -9.57
N GLY A 398 17.27 19.29 -9.81
CA GLY A 398 17.10 18.26 -10.84
C GLY A 398 17.16 18.82 -12.25
N ARG A 399 17.34 17.94 -13.24
CA ARG A 399 17.41 18.33 -14.68
C ARG A 399 16.03 18.51 -15.31
N GLY A 400 15.01 17.77 -14.84
CA GLY A 400 13.70 17.84 -15.45
C GLY A 400 12.69 16.87 -14.84
N ILE A 401 11.40 17.13 -15.12
CA ILE A 401 10.29 16.21 -14.92
C ILE A 401 9.51 16.16 -16.24
N GLU A 402 9.34 14.96 -16.83
CA GLU A 402 8.77 14.81 -18.16
C GLU A 402 7.79 13.64 -18.26
N ASN A 403 6.73 13.83 -19.07
CA ASN A 403 5.76 12.78 -19.40
C ASN A 403 5.11 12.16 -18.14
N VAL A 404 4.39 12.96 -17.37
CA VAL A 404 3.63 12.49 -16.19
C VAL A 404 2.16 12.44 -16.52
N VAL A 405 1.53 11.29 -16.26
CA VAL A 405 0.09 11.09 -16.51
C VAL A 405 -0.61 10.78 -15.19
N PHE A 406 -1.63 11.57 -14.90
CA PHE A 406 -2.61 11.33 -13.85
C PHE A 406 -3.93 10.91 -14.51
N LYS A 407 -4.28 9.63 -14.44
CA LYS A 407 -5.50 9.10 -15.07
C LYS A 407 -6.45 8.56 -14.01
N ASN A 408 -7.72 8.99 -14.06
CA ASN A 408 -8.74 8.57 -13.10
C ASN A 408 -8.32 8.81 -11.64
N VAL A 409 -7.64 9.92 -11.37
CA VAL A 409 -7.29 10.31 -10.00
C VAL A 409 -8.46 11.03 -9.38
N SER A 410 -8.88 10.62 -8.19
CA SER A 410 -9.97 11.26 -7.46
C SER A 410 -9.53 11.70 -6.06
N TYR A 411 -10.02 12.87 -5.65
CA TYR A 411 -9.90 13.37 -4.28
C TYR A 411 -11.28 13.70 -3.72
N ALA A 412 -11.56 13.17 -2.54
CA ALA A 412 -12.80 13.46 -1.80
C ALA A 412 -12.45 14.10 -0.46
N GLY A 413 -12.44 15.43 -0.41
CA GLY A 413 -12.05 16.15 0.79
C GLY A 413 -12.01 17.68 0.61
N ASN A 414 -11.68 18.37 1.69
CA ASN A 414 -11.65 19.83 1.74
C ASN A 414 -10.36 20.42 2.35
N ARG A 415 -9.40 19.57 2.70
CA ARG A 415 -8.18 20.00 3.41
C ARG A 415 -6.96 20.14 2.51
N ALA A 416 -7.05 19.76 1.23
CA ALA A 416 -5.93 19.92 0.30
C ALA A 416 -5.54 21.41 0.17
N GLU A 417 -4.28 21.69 0.38
CA GLU A 417 -3.65 22.99 0.13
C GLU A 417 -3.43 23.18 -1.38
N ILE A 418 -2.93 24.33 -1.81
CA ILE A 418 -2.70 24.62 -3.23
C ILE A 418 -1.58 23.71 -3.73
N SER A 419 -1.89 22.83 -4.68
CA SER A 419 -0.94 21.98 -5.39
C SER A 419 -0.03 22.82 -6.28
N VAL A 420 1.21 22.37 -6.50
CA VAL A 420 2.20 23.12 -7.27
C VAL A 420 2.80 22.26 -8.37
N ILE A 421 2.88 22.84 -9.58
CA ILE A 421 3.68 22.33 -10.71
C ILE A 421 4.61 23.44 -11.13
N GLU A 422 5.93 23.25 -10.96
CA GLU A 422 6.89 24.33 -11.19
C GLU A 422 8.26 23.78 -11.63
N GLY A 423 8.83 24.38 -12.69
CA GLY A 423 10.22 24.16 -13.10
C GLY A 423 11.18 25.03 -12.28
N TYR A 424 12.46 24.96 -12.59
CA TYR A 424 13.50 25.68 -11.86
C TYR A 424 14.04 26.90 -12.64
N ASP A 425 14.40 26.69 -13.89
CA ASP A 425 14.93 27.69 -14.80
C ASP A 425 14.58 27.38 -16.27
N ALA A 426 15.11 28.16 -17.21
CA ALA A 426 14.81 27.98 -18.63
C ALA A 426 15.30 26.65 -19.22
N GLN A 427 16.24 25.95 -18.59
CA GLN A 427 16.78 24.65 -18.98
C GLN A 427 16.13 23.52 -18.23
N ARG A 428 15.84 23.72 -16.94
CA ARG A 428 15.28 22.72 -16.02
C ARG A 428 13.77 22.90 -15.92
N LYS A 429 13.06 22.21 -16.79
CA LYS A 429 11.61 22.40 -17.00
C LYS A 429 10.79 21.18 -16.59
N VAL A 430 9.54 21.42 -16.22
CA VAL A 430 8.50 20.41 -16.14
C VAL A 430 7.75 20.37 -17.46
N ARG A 431 7.65 19.18 -18.11
CA ARG A 431 7.07 19.04 -19.45
C ARG A 431 6.07 17.90 -19.57
N ASN A 432 5.04 18.10 -20.39
CA ASN A 432 4.05 17.08 -20.79
C ASN A 432 3.35 16.45 -19.57
N ILE A 433 2.64 17.25 -18.80
CA ILE A 433 1.83 16.81 -17.66
C ILE A 433 0.38 16.68 -18.10
N ARG A 434 -0.19 15.51 -17.95
CA ARG A 434 -1.55 15.23 -18.42
C ARG A 434 -2.42 14.69 -17.28
N PHE A 435 -3.52 15.38 -17.03
CA PHE A 435 -4.59 14.94 -16.15
C PHE A 435 -5.75 14.42 -17.03
N GLU A 436 -6.04 13.13 -16.95
CA GLU A 436 -7.15 12.46 -17.60
C GLU A 436 -8.17 12.07 -16.55
N ASN A 437 -9.38 12.65 -16.63
CA ASN A 437 -10.48 12.37 -15.69
C ASN A 437 -10.13 12.69 -14.22
N LEU A 438 -9.37 13.74 -13.95
CA LEU A 438 -9.15 14.22 -12.58
C LEU A 438 -10.49 14.59 -11.96
N ARG A 439 -10.82 14.01 -10.81
CA ARG A 439 -12.08 14.22 -10.11
C ARG A 439 -11.84 14.83 -8.73
N ILE A 440 -12.39 16.02 -8.49
CA ILE A 440 -12.35 16.70 -7.19
C ILE A 440 -13.76 16.79 -6.64
N ASN A 441 -14.03 16.15 -5.50
CA ASN A 441 -15.35 16.12 -4.87
C ASN A 441 -16.48 15.76 -5.84
N GLY A 442 -16.27 14.75 -6.68
CA GLY A 442 -17.25 14.29 -7.67
C GLY A 442 -17.24 15.03 -9.00
N GLN A 443 -16.64 16.23 -9.09
CA GLN A 443 -16.56 17.01 -10.32
C GLN A 443 -15.33 16.65 -11.15
N ILE A 444 -15.51 16.35 -12.44
CA ILE A 444 -14.40 16.17 -13.38
C ILE A 444 -13.83 17.53 -13.73
N ILE A 445 -12.52 17.65 -13.64
CA ILE A 445 -11.77 18.86 -14.00
C ILE A 445 -11.19 18.66 -15.39
N SER A 446 -11.62 19.47 -16.35
CA SER A 446 -11.10 19.43 -17.74
C SER A 446 -11.06 20.83 -18.35
N ASP A 447 -10.29 20.98 -19.43
CA ASP A 447 -10.11 22.26 -20.11
C ASP A 447 -11.42 22.79 -20.70
N ASP A 448 -12.34 21.90 -21.04
CA ASP A 448 -13.67 22.14 -21.59
C ASP A 448 -14.82 22.00 -20.59
N MET A 449 -14.52 21.87 -19.29
CA MET A 449 -15.55 21.65 -18.27
C MET A 449 -16.59 22.78 -18.22
N PRO A 450 -17.89 22.46 -18.02
CA PRO A 450 -18.93 23.46 -17.92
C PRO A 450 -18.76 24.31 -16.65
N GLY A 451 -19.13 25.58 -16.74
CA GLY A 451 -19.12 26.53 -15.61
C GLY A 451 -17.78 27.12 -15.25
N LYS A 452 -16.69 26.75 -15.93
CA LYS A 452 -15.39 27.40 -15.75
C LYS A 452 -15.46 28.84 -16.30
N PRO A 453 -15.12 29.86 -15.51
CA PRO A 453 -15.06 31.23 -16.02
C PRO A 453 -14.03 31.35 -17.16
N LYS A 454 -14.33 32.20 -18.16
CA LYS A 454 -13.47 32.31 -19.37
C LYS A 454 -12.02 32.70 -19.08
N TRP A 455 -11.77 33.47 -18.02
CA TRP A 455 -10.45 33.95 -17.62
C TRP A 455 -9.77 33.06 -16.59
N TYR A 456 -10.39 31.97 -16.13
CA TYR A 456 -9.77 31.03 -15.22
C TYR A 456 -8.93 30.00 -15.99
N HIS A 457 -7.74 29.68 -15.46
CA HIS A 457 -7.01 28.49 -15.86
C HIS A 457 -7.71 27.25 -15.30
N THR A 458 -7.62 26.14 -15.99
CA THR A 458 -8.24 24.89 -15.51
C THR A 458 -7.66 24.45 -14.17
N GLY A 459 -6.36 24.69 -13.94
CA GLY A 459 -5.74 24.47 -12.64
C GLY A 459 -6.41 25.19 -11.47
N ASP A 460 -7.00 26.38 -11.69
CA ASP A 460 -7.72 27.12 -10.64
C ASP A 460 -8.90 26.32 -10.10
N MET A 461 -9.57 25.55 -10.98
CA MET A 461 -10.72 24.72 -10.61
C MET A 461 -10.32 23.50 -9.76
N ALA A 462 -9.07 23.07 -9.84
CA ALA A 462 -8.49 21.97 -9.06
C ALA A 462 -7.56 22.43 -7.93
N ARG A 463 -7.44 23.76 -7.72
CA ARG A 463 -6.44 24.36 -6.81
C ARG A 463 -5.01 23.91 -7.12
N ILE A 464 -4.66 23.84 -8.41
CA ILE A 464 -3.33 23.49 -8.91
C ILE A 464 -2.72 24.75 -9.54
N TYR A 465 -1.68 25.26 -8.90
CA TYR A 465 -0.86 26.34 -9.45
C TYR A 465 0.14 25.78 -10.46
N VAL A 466 0.09 26.30 -11.68
CA VAL A 466 1.09 26.01 -12.72
C VAL A 466 1.99 27.23 -12.81
N GLY A 467 3.21 27.07 -12.31
CA GLY A 467 4.20 28.12 -12.17
C GLY A 467 5.12 28.27 -13.39
N PRO A 468 6.22 29.03 -13.25
CA PRO A 468 7.16 29.25 -14.32
C PRO A 468 7.90 27.96 -14.74
N HIS A 469 8.48 27.99 -15.97
CA HIS A 469 9.25 26.88 -16.54
C HIS A 469 8.48 25.57 -16.65
N VAL A 470 7.17 25.63 -16.91
CA VAL A 470 6.27 24.50 -17.14
C VAL A 470 5.76 24.57 -18.59
N GLU A 471 5.81 23.44 -19.31
CA GLU A 471 5.35 23.33 -20.69
C GLU A 471 4.40 22.14 -20.85
N GLY A 472 3.23 22.37 -21.47
CA GLY A 472 2.32 21.29 -21.84
C GLY A 472 1.58 20.63 -20.67
N VAL A 473 0.84 21.43 -19.89
CA VAL A 473 -0.15 20.89 -18.92
C VAL A 473 -1.52 20.84 -19.57
N SER A 474 -2.20 19.72 -19.48
CA SER A 474 -3.55 19.53 -20.00
C SER A 474 -4.47 18.78 -19.03
N PHE A 475 -5.76 19.13 -19.07
CA PHE A 475 -6.81 18.49 -18.29
C PHE A 475 -7.90 17.98 -19.24
N LEU A 476 -8.05 16.68 -19.32
CA LEU A 476 -8.90 16.01 -20.30
C LEU A 476 -10.04 15.25 -19.64
N ASN A 477 -11.25 15.38 -20.17
CA ASN A 477 -12.36 14.46 -19.93
C ASN A 477 -12.37 13.42 -21.05
N THR A 478 -12.03 12.17 -20.74
CA THR A 478 -11.98 11.07 -21.73
C THR A 478 -13.23 10.20 -21.71
N PHE A 479 -14.22 10.47 -20.84
CA PHE A 479 -15.49 9.73 -20.79
C PHE A 479 -16.51 10.23 -21.83
N GLU A 480 -16.34 11.43 -22.36
CA GLU A 480 -17.25 12.08 -23.31
C GLU A 480 -16.80 11.97 -24.78
N LYS A 481 -15.92 11.04 -25.10
CA LYS A 481 -15.45 10.81 -26.48
C LYS A 481 -15.98 9.52 -27.08
#